data_1fd9ba3a3a73b992aaf6a2babeba238a
#
_entry.id   1fd9ba3a3a73b992aaf6a2babeba238a
#
_cell.length_a   1.000
_cell.length_b   1.000
_cell.length_c   1.000
_cell.angle_alpha   90.00
_cell.angle_beta   90.00
_cell.angle_gamma   90.00
#
_symmetry.space_group_name_H-M   'P 1'
#
loop_
_entity.id
_entity.type
_entity.pdbx_description
1 polymer ?
#
loop_
_entity_poly.entity_id
_entity_poly.type
_entity_poly.pdbx_seq_one_letter_code
_entity_poly.pdbx_strand_id
1 'polypeptide(L)'
;MSTSLITWFWLQVVFCLHSAKYGLATLNHLLDVFGIDQAVGYDIGCVHKVTVAASSISKKAQDLRLQVAVDAFHGHTHNCLCQLSNHPLFLKGFGLEDLATCERIFSGTNPATGLIRHASHFHWLQFLDLQMDQWDKDKYLELS
;
A
#
# COMPACT_ATOMS: atom_id res chain seq x y z
N MET A 1 2.57 8.38 22.58
CA MET A 1 1.67 7.46 21.86
C MET A 1 2.11 7.49 20.40
N SER A 2 2.92 6.54 20.03
CA SER A 2 3.39 6.37 18.63
C SER A 2 2.30 5.59 17.91
N THR A 3 1.41 6.26 17.21
CA THR A 3 0.60 5.61 16.18
C THR A 3 1.56 5.13 15.12
N SER A 4 1.72 3.83 14.96
CA SER A 4 2.64 3.27 14.00
C SER A 4 2.24 3.76 12.60
N LEU A 5 3.23 4.05 11.74
CA LEU A 5 3.03 4.44 10.34
C LEU A 5 2.15 3.43 9.60
N ILE A 6 2.21 2.17 10.02
CA ILE A 6 1.39 1.06 9.51
C ILE A 6 -0.09 1.26 9.83
N THR A 7 -0.44 1.73 11.03
CA THR A 7 -1.84 2.00 11.42
C THR A 7 -2.46 3.10 10.56
N TRP A 8 -1.69 4.14 10.23
CA TRP A 8 -2.11 5.21 9.32
C TRP A 8 -2.29 4.71 7.89
N PHE A 9 -1.39 3.88 7.41
CA PHE A 9 -1.46 3.25 6.09
C PHE A 9 -2.73 2.39 5.97
N TRP A 10 -3.04 1.59 6.99
CA TRP A 10 -4.24 0.75 7.06
C TRP A 10 -5.55 1.54 7.09
N LEU A 11 -5.63 2.58 7.92
CA LEU A 11 -6.83 3.39 8.01
C LEU A 11 -7.18 4.02 6.65
N GLN A 12 -6.19 4.39 5.87
CA GLN A 12 -6.39 4.94 4.54
C GLN A 12 -6.71 3.89 3.49
N VAL A 13 -6.12 2.71 3.52
CA VAL A 13 -6.40 1.63 2.56
C VAL A 13 -7.84 1.13 2.70
N VAL A 14 -8.36 0.97 3.91
CA VAL A 14 -9.76 0.56 4.14
C VAL A 14 -10.78 1.63 3.66
N PHE A 15 -10.43 2.90 3.73
CA PHE A 15 -11.27 3.99 3.20
C PHE A 15 -11.01 4.30 1.71
N CYS A 16 -9.95 3.78 1.11
CA CYS A 16 -9.50 4.13 -0.24
C CYS A 16 -10.26 3.45 -1.38
N LEU A 17 -11.12 2.50 -1.13
CA LEU A 17 -11.77 1.70 -2.19
C LEU A 17 -12.69 2.52 -3.12
N HIS A 18 -12.95 3.81 -2.85
CA HIS A 18 -13.94 4.58 -3.61
C HIS A 18 -13.49 5.98 -4.09
N SER A 19 -12.28 6.46 -3.75
CA SER A 19 -11.86 7.79 -4.22
C SER A 19 -10.34 7.93 -4.39
N ALA A 20 -9.91 8.36 -5.56
CA ALA A 20 -8.51 8.68 -5.88
C ALA A 20 -7.87 9.70 -4.92
N LYS A 21 -8.67 10.52 -4.23
CA LYS A 21 -8.20 11.52 -3.27
C LYS A 21 -7.42 10.90 -2.11
N TYR A 22 -7.88 9.78 -1.59
CA TYR A 22 -7.21 9.11 -0.46
C TYR A 22 -5.86 8.53 -0.88
N GLY A 23 -5.81 7.84 -2.03
CA GLY A 23 -4.54 7.34 -2.58
C GLY A 23 -3.52 8.46 -2.81
N LEU A 24 -3.95 9.61 -3.35
CA LEU A 24 -3.09 10.77 -3.53
C LEU A 24 -2.64 11.38 -2.18
N ALA A 25 -3.52 11.46 -1.19
CA ALA A 25 -3.18 11.98 0.15
C ALA A 25 -2.17 11.09 0.86
N THR A 26 -2.37 9.76 0.81
CA THR A 26 -1.42 8.78 1.35
C THR A 26 -0.07 8.91 0.67
N LEU A 27 -0.06 8.96 -0.65
CA LEU A 27 1.15 9.07 -1.44
C LEU A 27 1.91 10.37 -1.14
N ASN A 28 1.19 11.50 -1.02
CA ASN A 28 1.78 12.75 -0.63
C ASN A 28 2.45 12.67 0.75
N HIS A 29 1.79 12.04 1.72
CA HIS A 29 2.34 11.84 3.06
C HIS A 29 3.57 10.91 3.04
N LEU A 30 3.52 9.81 2.29
CA LEU A 30 4.67 8.91 2.14
C LEU A 30 5.89 9.64 1.55
N LEU A 31 5.68 10.49 0.55
CA LEU A 31 6.74 11.31 -0.03
C LEU A 31 7.33 12.33 0.97
N ASP A 32 6.51 12.86 1.90
CA ASP A 32 7.01 13.75 2.96
C ASP A 32 7.85 13.00 4.00
N VAL A 33 7.49 11.76 4.32
CA VAL A 33 8.14 10.96 5.37
C VAL A 33 9.41 10.28 4.86
N PHE A 34 9.35 9.66 3.68
CA PHE A 34 10.43 8.80 3.16
C PHE A 34 11.31 9.49 2.11
N GLY A 35 10.85 10.58 1.52
CA GLY A 35 11.65 11.39 0.60
C GLY A 35 11.81 10.78 -0.79
N ILE A 36 13.05 10.77 -1.29
CA ILE A 36 13.39 10.42 -2.67
C ILE A 36 13.40 8.91 -2.92
N ASP A 37 13.26 8.53 -4.20
CA ASP A 37 13.44 7.16 -4.71
C ASP A 37 12.43 6.14 -4.14
N GLN A 38 11.18 6.60 -3.90
CA GLN A 38 10.14 5.69 -3.42
C GLN A 38 9.50 4.90 -4.56
N ALA A 39 9.16 3.64 -4.28
CA ALA A 39 8.39 2.77 -5.15
C ALA A 39 7.10 2.33 -4.45
N VAL A 40 5.97 2.43 -5.14
CA VAL A 40 4.65 2.08 -4.59
C VAL A 40 3.94 1.12 -5.54
N GLY A 41 3.49 -0.01 -4.98
CA GLY A 41 2.59 -0.95 -5.65
C GLY A 41 1.13 -0.61 -5.38
N TYR A 42 0.30 -0.70 -6.41
CA TYR A 42 -1.14 -0.50 -6.31
C TYR A 42 -1.87 -1.35 -7.34
N ASP A 43 -3.01 -1.96 -6.99
CA ASP A 43 -3.77 -2.87 -7.87
C ASP A 43 -3.94 -2.31 -9.29
N ILE A 44 -4.35 -1.06 -9.37
CA ILE A 44 -4.51 -0.30 -10.60
C ILE A 44 -3.40 0.75 -10.77
N GLY A 45 -2.17 0.40 -10.42
CA GLY A 45 -1.01 1.29 -10.48
C GLY A 45 -0.82 1.98 -11.82
N CYS A 46 -1.17 1.31 -12.92
CA CYS A 46 -1.15 1.88 -14.26
C CYS A 46 -2.08 3.11 -14.41
N VAL A 47 -3.29 3.06 -13.84
CA VAL A 47 -4.25 4.18 -13.83
C VAL A 47 -3.84 5.22 -12.78
N HIS A 48 -3.38 4.74 -11.62
CA HIS A 48 -2.95 5.62 -10.53
C HIS A 48 -1.77 6.50 -10.94
N LYS A 49 -0.84 5.97 -11.71
CA LYS A 49 0.27 6.72 -12.31
C LYS A 49 -0.21 7.92 -13.14
N VAL A 50 -1.25 7.74 -13.95
CA VAL A 50 -1.88 8.82 -14.73
C VAL A 50 -2.56 9.83 -13.81
N THR A 51 -3.25 9.35 -12.78
CA THR A 51 -3.90 10.19 -11.76
C THR A 51 -2.88 11.06 -11.01
N VAL A 52 -1.75 10.49 -10.59
CA VAL A 52 -0.65 11.22 -9.95
C VAL A 52 -0.10 12.29 -10.89
N ALA A 53 0.14 11.95 -12.16
CA ALA A 53 0.66 12.90 -13.16
C ALA A 53 -0.29 14.09 -13.42
N ALA A 54 -1.60 13.88 -13.29
CA ALA A 54 -2.63 14.92 -13.47
C ALA A 54 -2.96 15.69 -12.16
N SER A 55 -2.37 15.32 -11.03
CA SER A 55 -2.70 15.86 -9.71
C SER A 55 -1.78 17.03 -9.28
N SER A 56 -2.14 17.67 -8.17
CA SER A 56 -1.33 18.73 -7.53
C SER A 56 0.03 18.25 -7.02
N ILE A 57 0.19 16.94 -6.78
CA ILE A 57 1.46 16.35 -6.32
C ILE A 57 2.38 15.91 -7.46
N SER A 58 1.98 16.12 -8.72
CA SER A 58 2.73 15.66 -9.90
C SER A 58 4.19 16.12 -9.89
N LYS A 59 4.42 17.41 -9.67
CA LYS A 59 5.77 17.98 -9.61
C LYS A 59 6.60 17.35 -8.49
N LYS A 60 6.02 17.25 -7.28
CA LYS A 60 6.67 16.63 -6.12
C LYS A 60 7.04 15.17 -6.39
N ALA A 61 6.12 14.40 -6.98
CA ALA A 61 6.34 13.01 -7.35
C ALA A 61 7.50 12.85 -8.36
N GLN A 62 7.62 13.76 -9.33
CA GLN A 62 8.72 13.77 -10.28
C GLN A 62 10.04 14.17 -9.63
N ASP A 63 10.06 15.25 -8.86
CA ASP A 63 11.27 15.76 -8.18
C ASP A 63 11.84 14.71 -7.22
N LEU A 64 10.97 13.94 -6.54
CA LEU A 64 11.34 12.87 -5.63
C LEU A 64 11.49 11.49 -6.31
N ARG A 65 11.39 11.42 -7.64
CA ARG A 65 11.59 10.21 -8.44
C ARG A 65 10.68 9.04 -8.02
N LEU A 66 9.41 9.34 -7.69
CA LEU A 66 8.43 8.34 -7.36
C LEU A 66 8.21 7.36 -8.52
N GLN A 67 8.26 6.07 -8.23
CA GLN A 67 7.85 5.02 -9.15
C GLN A 67 6.52 4.40 -8.69
N VAL A 68 5.55 4.31 -9.59
CA VAL A 68 4.27 3.63 -9.33
C VAL A 68 4.18 2.43 -10.24
N ALA A 69 3.97 1.26 -9.64
CA ALA A 69 3.83 -0.02 -10.34
C ALA A 69 2.48 -0.68 -10.02
N VAL A 70 2.09 -1.67 -10.81
CA VAL A 70 1.04 -2.62 -10.43
C VAL A 70 1.72 -3.68 -9.56
N ASP A 71 1.14 -4.04 -8.41
CA ASP A 71 1.70 -5.13 -7.60
C ASP A 71 1.66 -6.47 -8.37
N ALA A 72 2.53 -7.41 -8.00
CA ALA A 72 2.70 -8.65 -8.74
C ALA A 72 1.45 -9.53 -8.68
N PHE A 73 0.69 -9.51 -7.58
CA PHE A 73 -0.49 -10.33 -7.43
C PHE A 73 -1.61 -9.92 -8.41
N HIS A 74 -1.91 -8.61 -8.48
CA HIS A 74 -2.92 -8.08 -9.40
C HIS A 74 -2.40 -7.94 -10.83
N GLY A 75 -1.10 -7.83 -11.01
CA GLY A 75 -0.45 -7.67 -12.32
C GLY A 75 -0.90 -8.71 -13.35
N HIS A 76 -1.12 -9.94 -12.92
CA HIS A 76 -1.57 -11.03 -13.81
C HIS A 76 -2.96 -10.83 -14.41
N THR A 77 -3.81 -9.99 -13.81
CA THR A 77 -5.15 -9.68 -14.34
C THR A 77 -5.14 -8.60 -15.41
N HIS A 78 -4.00 -7.89 -15.56
CA HIS A 78 -3.84 -6.84 -16.55
C HIS A 78 -3.47 -7.41 -17.92
N ASN A 79 -3.74 -6.65 -19.00
CA ASN A 79 -3.30 -7.03 -20.33
C ASN A 79 -1.77 -7.05 -20.46
N CYS A 80 -1.25 -7.75 -21.47
CA CYS A 80 0.18 -7.98 -21.68
C CYS A 80 1.00 -6.66 -21.72
N LEU A 81 0.52 -5.64 -22.42
CA LEU A 81 1.24 -4.36 -22.51
C LEU A 81 1.33 -3.67 -21.15
N CYS A 82 0.26 -3.74 -20.37
CA CYS A 82 0.26 -3.19 -19.02
C CYS A 82 1.23 -3.95 -18.11
N GLN A 83 1.27 -5.28 -18.19
CA GLN A 83 2.22 -6.11 -17.45
C GLN A 83 3.66 -5.71 -17.76
N LEU A 84 4.02 -5.66 -19.04
CA LEU A 84 5.38 -5.29 -19.46
C LEU A 84 5.80 -3.90 -19.00
N SER A 85 4.85 -2.97 -18.90
CA SER A 85 5.14 -1.55 -18.59
C SER A 85 5.04 -1.21 -17.12
N ASN A 86 4.37 -2.00 -16.30
CA ASN A 86 4.01 -1.62 -14.92
C ASN A 86 4.19 -2.73 -13.88
N HIS A 87 4.46 -4.00 -14.28
CA HIS A 87 4.69 -5.09 -13.33
C HIS A 87 6.14 -5.01 -12.79
N PRO A 88 6.37 -5.15 -11.48
CA PRO A 88 7.69 -4.95 -10.85
C PRO A 88 8.79 -5.84 -11.44
N LEU A 89 8.46 -7.06 -11.86
CA LEU A 89 9.41 -7.99 -12.48
C LEU A 89 10.11 -7.40 -13.73
N PHE A 90 9.43 -6.54 -14.48
CA PHE A 90 9.94 -5.94 -15.72
C PHE A 90 10.47 -4.51 -15.55
N LEU A 91 10.31 -3.93 -14.34
CA LEU A 91 10.76 -2.58 -14.04
C LEU A 91 12.17 -2.60 -13.43
N LYS A 92 13.01 -1.63 -13.83
CA LYS A 92 14.34 -1.49 -13.25
C LYS A 92 14.24 -0.96 -11.82
N GLY A 93 15.04 -1.52 -10.93
CA GLY A 93 15.18 -1.06 -9.55
C GLY A 93 14.36 -1.84 -8.53
N PHE A 94 13.41 -2.67 -8.96
CA PHE A 94 12.55 -3.45 -8.07
C PHE A 94 13.20 -4.78 -7.62
N GLY A 95 14.15 -5.32 -8.40
CA GLY A 95 14.78 -6.61 -8.09
C GLY A 95 13.75 -7.73 -8.00
N LEU A 96 13.69 -8.39 -6.83
CA LEU A 96 12.72 -9.45 -6.54
C LEU A 96 11.50 -8.95 -5.74
N GLU A 97 11.36 -7.63 -5.55
CA GLU A 97 10.23 -7.06 -4.83
C GLU A 97 8.93 -7.22 -5.62
N ASP A 98 7.91 -7.79 -4.99
CA ASP A 98 6.62 -8.08 -5.61
C ASP A 98 5.55 -7.01 -5.31
N LEU A 99 5.80 -6.11 -4.36
CA LEU A 99 4.89 -5.05 -3.90
C LEU A 99 3.56 -5.58 -3.33
N ALA A 100 3.47 -6.87 -3.01
CA ALA A 100 2.25 -7.52 -2.52
C ALA A 100 2.19 -7.62 -0.98
N THR A 101 2.90 -6.75 -0.27
CA THR A 101 2.94 -6.75 1.21
C THR A 101 1.54 -6.55 1.81
N CYS A 102 0.72 -5.67 1.23
CA CYS A 102 -0.66 -5.44 1.69
C CYS A 102 -1.50 -6.71 1.58
N GLU A 103 -1.39 -7.44 0.48
CA GLU A 103 -2.10 -8.71 0.27
C GLU A 103 -1.72 -9.76 1.31
N ARG A 104 -0.43 -9.86 1.66
CA ARG A 104 0.04 -10.75 2.73
C ARG A 104 -0.54 -10.36 4.09
N ILE A 105 -0.59 -9.07 4.41
CA ILE A 105 -1.21 -8.57 5.65
C ILE A 105 -2.71 -8.88 5.65
N PHE A 106 -3.43 -8.60 4.57
CA PHE A 106 -4.86 -8.89 4.44
C PHE A 106 -5.15 -10.38 4.58
N SER A 107 -4.35 -11.23 3.94
CA SER A 107 -4.46 -12.68 4.07
C SER A 107 -4.31 -13.13 5.53
N GLY A 108 -3.36 -12.56 6.27
CA GLY A 108 -3.15 -12.87 7.69
C GLY A 108 -4.24 -12.34 8.62
N THR A 109 -4.90 -11.22 8.26
CA THR A 109 -5.94 -10.59 9.10
C THR A 109 -7.35 -11.04 8.77
N ASN A 110 -7.61 -11.53 7.55
CA ASN A 110 -8.94 -11.98 7.11
C ASN A 110 -9.61 -13.01 8.03
N PRO A 111 -8.93 -14.04 8.58
CA PRO A 111 -9.55 -14.98 9.51
C PRO A 111 -10.17 -14.32 10.74
N ALA A 112 -9.62 -13.18 11.17
CA ALA A 112 -10.10 -12.45 12.34
C ALA A 112 -11.37 -11.64 12.08
N THR A 113 -11.73 -11.40 10.82
CA THR A 113 -12.91 -10.60 10.46
C THR A 113 -14.21 -11.20 10.99
N GLY A 114 -14.29 -12.52 11.10
CA GLY A 114 -15.44 -13.22 11.69
C GLY A 114 -15.71 -12.81 13.14
N LEU A 115 -14.67 -12.51 13.91
CA LEU A 115 -14.75 -12.12 15.31
C LEU A 115 -15.22 -10.68 15.51
N ILE A 116 -14.83 -9.78 14.59
CA ILE A 116 -15.02 -8.34 14.74
C ILE A 116 -16.12 -7.74 13.85
N ARG A 117 -16.74 -8.52 12.97
CA ARG A 117 -17.76 -8.03 12.02
C ARG A 117 -18.95 -7.33 12.68
N HIS A 118 -19.24 -7.61 13.93
CA HIS A 118 -20.31 -7.02 14.72
C HIS A 118 -19.81 -6.14 15.87
N ALA A 119 -18.51 -5.91 15.94
CA ALA A 119 -17.91 -5.06 16.98
C ALA A 119 -18.29 -3.58 16.76
N SER A 120 -18.32 -2.80 17.85
CA SER A 120 -18.39 -1.34 17.72
C SER A 120 -17.15 -0.81 17.00
N HIS A 121 -17.25 0.40 16.44
CA HIS A 121 -16.13 1.04 15.75
C HIS A 121 -14.88 1.15 16.65
N PHE A 122 -15.07 1.43 17.95
CA PHE A 122 -13.97 1.50 18.92
C PHE A 122 -13.26 0.14 19.06
N HIS A 123 -14.02 -0.93 19.30
CA HIS A 123 -13.45 -2.27 19.46
C HIS A 123 -12.81 -2.78 18.15
N TRP A 124 -13.36 -2.41 17.00
CA TRP A 124 -12.80 -2.72 15.70
C TRP A 124 -11.41 -2.07 15.52
N LEU A 125 -11.29 -0.77 15.84
CA LEU A 125 -10.00 -0.08 15.79
C LEU A 125 -8.99 -0.67 16.76
N GLN A 126 -9.41 -0.94 18.01
CA GLN A 126 -8.54 -1.56 19.02
C GLN A 126 -8.04 -2.93 18.58
N PHE A 127 -8.92 -3.72 17.99
CA PHE A 127 -8.53 -5.05 17.47
C PHE A 127 -7.49 -4.93 16.34
N LEU A 128 -7.70 -4.02 15.39
CA LEU A 128 -6.75 -3.80 14.30
C LEU A 128 -5.38 -3.35 14.85
N ASP A 129 -5.35 -2.45 15.80
CA ASP A 129 -4.11 -1.96 16.41
C ASP A 129 -3.33 -3.11 17.07
N LEU A 130 -4.01 -3.95 17.85
CA LEU A 130 -3.39 -5.14 18.45
C LEU A 130 -2.91 -6.15 17.42
N GLN A 131 -3.68 -6.37 16.36
CA GLN A 131 -3.31 -7.30 15.29
C GLN A 131 -2.07 -6.82 14.54
N MET A 132 -1.96 -5.51 14.28
CA MET A 132 -0.78 -4.93 13.61
C MET A 132 0.45 -4.97 14.52
N ASP A 133 0.30 -4.68 15.81
CA ASP A 133 1.39 -4.77 16.78
C ASP A 133 1.93 -6.22 16.87
N GLN A 134 1.04 -7.22 16.86
CA GLN A 134 1.44 -8.61 16.83
C GLN A 134 2.12 -8.99 15.51
N TRP A 135 1.59 -8.54 14.37
CA TRP A 135 2.20 -8.77 13.06
C TRP A 135 3.63 -8.22 13.00
N ASP A 136 3.84 -7.01 13.48
CA ASP A 136 5.17 -6.38 13.52
C ASP A 136 6.14 -7.21 14.37
N LYS A 137 5.72 -7.66 15.55
CA LYS A 137 6.54 -8.51 16.43
C LYS A 137 6.92 -9.83 15.77
N ASP A 138 5.96 -10.48 15.11
CA ASP A 138 6.19 -11.74 14.39
C ASP A 138 7.19 -11.53 13.25
N LYS A 139 7.09 -10.43 12.50
CA LYS A 139 8.03 -10.10 11.43
C LYS A 139 9.44 -9.79 11.95
N TYR A 140 9.56 -9.12 13.07
CA TYR A 140 10.88 -8.92 13.70
C TYR A 140 11.52 -10.25 14.12
N LEU A 141 10.72 -11.19 14.64
CA LEU A 141 11.22 -12.52 15.00
C LEU A 141 11.65 -13.34 13.77
N GLU A 142 10.95 -13.21 12.64
CA GLU A 142 11.35 -13.87 11.38
C GLU A 142 12.66 -13.33 10.79
N LEU A 143 13.05 -12.10 11.12
CA LEU A 143 14.25 -11.45 10.61
C LEU A 143 15.47 -11.64 11.53
N SER A 144 15.29 -12.12 12.75
CA SER A 144 16.36 -12.36 13.74
C SER A 144 16.91 -13.76 13.68
#